data_a552ac629843ab4f4fc7af63cbc5a0f1
#
_entry.id   a552ac629843ab4f4fc7af63cbc5a0f1
#
_cell.length_a   1.000
_cell.length_b   1.000
_cell.length_c   1.000
_cell.angle_alpha   90.00
_cell.angle_beta   90.00
_cell.angle_gamma   90.00
#
_symmetry.space_group_name_H-M   'P 1'
#
loop_
_entity.id
_entity.type
_entity.pdbx_description
1 polymer ?
#
loop_
_entity_poly.entity_id
_entity_poly.type
_entity_poly.pdbx_seq_one_letter_code
_entity_poly.pdbx_strand_id
1 'polypeptide(L)'
;MFFSKPYFKRAAAAAMLALAVSPAAHASAEQEAANKAAVLAFYEKGLNQKDADAALKYVGDRYVQHNPNAADGPEGFRKFIAFLRDKFPQSRSEIKRVFTDGDYVILHVHAVRQPGDRGSAIIDIFRLEQGKIVEHWDAVQPIPEQSANSNGMF
;
A
#
# COMPACT_ATOMS: atom_id res chain seq x y z
N MET A 1 26.51 -73.39 -40.01
CA MET A 1 26.87 -71.95 -40.16
C MET A 1 25.73 -71.10 -39.61
N PHE A 2 25.84 -70.68 -38.34
CA PHE A 2 24.78 -69.93 -37.69
C PHE A 2 25.24 -68.50 -37.47
N PHE A 3 24.59 -67.54 -38.14
CA PHE A 3 24.86 -66.10 -37.96
C PHE A 3 24.02 -65.57 -36.80
N SER A 4 24.65 -65.13 -35.71
CA SER A 4 24.12 -64.48 -34.61
C SER A 4 23.98 -62.97 -34.91
N LYS A 5 22.78 -62.43 -34.78
CA LYS A 5 22.48 -60.95 -34.92
C LYS A 5 22.70 -60.21 -33.56
N PRO A 6 23.40 -59.08 -33.58
CA PRO A 6 23.58 -58.31 -32.34
C PRO A 6 22.27 -57.51 -32.00
N TYR A 7 21.81 -57.63 -30.74
CA TYR A 7 20.76 -56.80 -30.16
C TYR A 7 21.31 -55.46 -29.75
N PHE A 8 20.89 -54.38 -30.42
CA PHE A 8 21.13 -53.02 -29.97
C PHE A 8 20.13 -52.68 -28.84
N LYS A 9 20.63 -52.53 -27.61
CA LYS A 9 19.87 -51.96 -26.51
C LYS A 9 19.83 -50.44 -26.67
N ARG A 10 18.64 -49.89 -26.99
CA ARG A 10 18.38 -48.44 -26.95
C ARG A 10 18.20 -48.03 -25.49
N ALA A 11 19.14 -47.28 -24.95
CA ALA A 11 18.98 -46.61 -23.68
C ALA A 11 18.09 -45.34 -23.88
N ALA A 12 16.90 -45.33 -23.32
CA ALA A 12 16.06 -44.16 -23.28
C ALA A 12 16.52 -43.27 -22.11
N ALA A 13 17.13 -42.15 -22.43
CA ALA A 13 17.44 -41.11 -21.44
C ALA A 13 16.17 -40.31 -21.14
N ALA A 14 15.60 -40.52 -19.96
CA ALA A 14 14.52 -39.68 -19.46
C ALA A 14 15.10 -38.36 -18.94
N ALA A 15 14.92 -37.29 -19.69
CA ALA A 15 15.22 -35.94 -19.22
C ALA A 15 14.14 -35.51 -18.22
N MET A 16 14.46 -35.47 -16.92
CA MET A 16 13.65 -34.85 -15.92
C MET A 16 13.75 -33.31 -16.03
N LEU A 17 12.70 -32.67 -16.52
CA LEU A 17 12.56 -31.24 -16.51
C LEU A 17 12.19 -30.82 -15.08
N ALA A 18 13.17 -30.38 -14.29
CA ALA A 18 12.93 -29.80 -12.99
C ALA A 18 12.29 -28.40 -13.21
N LEU A 19 10.97 -28.28 -13.01
CA LEU A 19 10.33 -26.98 -12.86
C LEU A 19 10.87 -26.33 -11.59
N ALA A 20 11.77 -25.37 -11.74
CA ALA A 20 12.15 -24.49 -10.66
C ALA A 20 10.96 -23.57 -10.34
N VAL A 21 10.22 -23.91 -9.30
CA VAL A 21 9.26 -22.99 -8.69
C VAL A 21 10.09 -21.92 -7.98
N SER A 22 10.29 -20.78 -8.64
CA SER A 22 10.88 -19.62 -7.97
C SER A 22 9.93 -19.22 -6.84
N PRO A 23 10.39 -19.16 -5.57
CA PRO A 23 9.58 -18.57 -4.51
C PRO A 23 9.25 -17.13 -4.93
N ALA A 24 7.99 -16.70 -4.74
CA ALA A 24 7.63 -15.31 -4.90
C ALA A 24 8.62 -14.49 -4.04
N ALA A 25 9.42 -13.66 -4.70
CA ALA A 25 10.40 -12.83 -4.00
C ALA A 25 9.62 -11.85 -3.13
N HIS A 26 9.63 -12.04 -1.80
CA HIS A 26 9.20 -11.01 -0.88
C HIS A 26 10.07 -9.77 -1.12
N ALA A 27 9.46 -8.59 -1.05
CA ALA A 27 10.22 -7.35 -1.14
C ALA A 27 11.36 -7.37 -0.10
N SER A 28 12.53 -6.89 -0.49
CA SER A 28 13.65 -6.80 0.44
C SER A 28 13.35 -5.79 1.55
N ALA A 29 14.02 -5.90 2.70
CA ALA A 29 13.90 -4.90 3.78
C ALA A 29 14.21 -3.47 3.30
N GLU A 30 15.10 -3.33 2.31
CA GLU A 30 15.42 -2.06 1.67
C GLU A 30 14.22 -1.54 0.85
N GLN A 31 13.56 -2.42 0.09
CA GLN A 31 12.35 -2.07 -0.67
C GLN A 31 11.21 -1.67 0.25
N GLU A 32 10.98 -2.40 1.34
CA GLU A 32 9.98 -2.04 2.35
C GLU A 32 10.28 -0.69 3.00
N ALA A 33 11.54 -0.40 3.33
CA ALA A 33 11.94 0.90 3.87
C ALA A 33 11.70 2.04 2.85
N ALA A 34 11.99 1.81 1.58
CA ALA A 34 11.72 2.77 0.51
C ALA A 34 10.20 2.97 0.31
N ASN A 35 9.41 1.91 0.30
CA ASN A 35 7.95 1.97 0.22
C ASN A 35 7.35 2.75 1.39
N LYS A 36 7.80 2.48 2.61
CA LYS A 36 7.42 3.24 3.81
C LYS A 36 7.74 4.73 3.66
N ALA A 37 8.94 5.07 3.22
CA ALA A 37 9.34 6.48 3.04
C ALA A 37 8.46 7.18 2.00
N ALA A 38 8.13 6.51 0.89
CA ALA A 38 7.26 7.05 -0.16
C ALA A 38 5.85 7.34 0.37
N VAL A 39 5.25 6.40 1.13
CA VAL A 39 3.91 6.58 1.70
C VAL A 39 3.89 7.69 2.75
N LEU A 40 4.89 7.77 3.63
CA LEU A 40 4.99 8.84 4.62
C LEU A 40 5.12 10.21 3.96
N ALA A 41 5.92 10.33 2.90
CA ALA A 41 6.06 11.57 2.15
C ALA A 41 4.77 11.95 1.40
N PHE A 42 4.10 10.98 0.76
CA PHE A 42 2.79 11.17 0.14
C PHE A 42 1.78 11.72 1.15
N TYR A 43 1.70 11.09 2.32
CA TYR A 43 0.76 11.46 3.37
C TYR A 43 1.02 12.88 3.89
N GLU A 44 2.26 13.21 4.22
CA GLU A 44 2.64 14.54 4.69
C GLU A 44 2.37 15.62 3.63
N LYS A 45 2.80 15.39 2.36
CA LYS A 45 2.58 16.36 1.28
C LYS A 45 1.11 16.56 0.97
N GLY A 46 0.35 15.45 0.81
CA GLY A 46 -1.05 15.51 0.45
C GLY A 46 -1.96 15.94 1.60
N LEU A 47 -1.95 15.20 2.70
CA LEU A 47 -2.97 15.34 3.74
C LEU A 47 -2.67 16.51 4.71
N ASN A 48 -1.40 16.71 5.08
CA ASN A 48 -1.00 17.77 6.02
C ASN A 48 -0.69 19.09 5.31
N GLN A 49 0.15 19.06 4.28
CA GLN A 49 0.52 20.27 3.52
C GLN A 49 -0.50 20.66 2.46
N LYS A 50 -1.43 19.76 2.10
CA LYS A 50 -2.47 19.96 1.09
C LYS A 50 -1.91 20.33 -0.28
N ASP A 51 -0.71 19.80 -0.58
CA ASP A 51 -0.03 19.91 -1.86
C ASP A 51 -0.22 18.62 -2.67
N ALA A 52 -1.26 18.60 -3.50
CA ALA A 52 -1.61 17.44 -4.31
C ALA A 52 -0.50 17.10 -5.32
N ASP A 53 0.14 18.12 -5.94
CA ASP A 53 1.15 17.89 -6.96
C ASP A 53 2.44 17.31 -6.36
N ALA A 54 2.84 17.77 -5.18
CA ALA A 54 3.96 17.20 -4.47
C ALA A 54 3.69 15.75 -4.02
N ALA A 55 2.46 15.45 -3.56
CA ALA A 55 2.06 14.10 -3.16
C ALA A 55 2.01 13.15 -4.35
N LEU A 56 1.45 13.58 -5.48
CA LEU A 56 1.31 12.76 -6.68
C LEU A 56 2.63 12.30 -7.30
N LYS A 57 3.77 12.87 -6.90
CA LYS A 57 5.10 12.36 -7.28
C LYS A 57 5.37 10.94 -6.74
N TYR A 58 4.66 10.51 -5.71
CA TYR A 58 4.76 9.19 -5.10
C TYR A 58 3.71 8.21 -5.64
N VAL A 59 2.78 8.66 -6.47
CA VAL A 59 1.69 7.87 -7.05
C VAL A 59 2.09 7.40 -8.45
N GLY A 60 1.70 6.18 -8.81
CA GLY A 60 1.87 5.63 -10.15
C GLY A 60 0.80 6.14 -11.12
N ASP A 61 0.94 5.76 -12.40
CA ASP A 61 0.00 6.14 -13.45
C ASP A 61 -1.42 5.61 -13.19
N ARG A 62 -1.49 4.47 -12.52
CA ARG A 62 -2.74 3.88 -12.03
C ARG A 62 -2.82 4.07 -10.52
N TYR A 63 -3.92 4.64 -10.04
CA TYR A 63 -4.23 4.75 -8.61
C TYR A 63 -5.67 4.33 -8.38
N VAL A 64 -5.84 3.10 -7.87
CA VAL A 64 -7.14 2.52 -7.58
C VAL A 64 -7.55 2.85 -6.15
N GLN A 65 -8.76 3.33 -5.97
CA GLN A 65 -9.30 3.76 -4.69
C GLN A 65 -10.43 2.83 -4.23
N HIS A 66 -10.32 2.31 -3.00
CA HIS A 66 -11.36 1.47 -2.39
C HIS A 66 -12.18 2.19 -1.32
N ASN A 67 -11.83 3.45 -0.99
CA ASN A 67 -12.72 4.28 -0.17
C ASN A 67 -13.94 4.69 -1.00
N PRO A 68 -15.17 4.38 -0.56
CA PRO A 68 -16.39 4.67 -1.36
C PRO A 68 -16.65 6.17 -1.57
N ASN A 69 -15.96 7.04 -0.83
CA ASN A 69 -16.09 8.49 -0.94
C ASN A 69 -14.97 9.16 -1.75
N ALA A 70 -14.04 8.39 -2.31
CA ALA A 70 -12.92 8.88 -3.08
C ALA A 70 -12.94 8.34 -4.49
N ALA A 71 -12.74 9.20 -5.49
CA ALA A 71 -12.66 8.78 -6.88
C ALA A 71 -11.27 8.24 -7.21
N ASP A 72 -11.21 7.33 -8.19
CA ASP A 72 -9.98 6.78 -8.73
C ASP A 72 -9.07 7.84 -9.37
N GLY A 73 -7.79 7.49 -9.41
CA GLY A 73 -6.77 8.17 -10.19
C GLY A 73 -6.24 9.46 -9.57
N PRO A 74 -5.18 10.00 -10.16
CA PRO A 74 -4.54 11.23 -9.69
C PRO A 74 -5.51 12.42 -9.61
N GLU A 75 -6.46 12.51 -10.53
CA GLU A 75 -7.45 13.59 -10.56
C GLU A 75 -8.46 13.48 -9.41
N GLY A 76 -8.86 12.24 -9.05
CA GLY A 76 -9.68 12.00 -7.86
C GLY A 76 -8.99 12.50 -6.59
N PHE A 77 -7.69 12.21 -6.46
CA PHE A 77 -6.88 12.69 -5.35
C PHE A 77 -6.75 14.23 -5.34
N ARG A 78 -6.52 14.88 -6.49
CA ARG A 78 -6.49 16.35 -6.57
C ARG A 78 -7.78 16.99 -6.07
N LYS A 79 -8.93 16.46 -6.48
CA LYS A 79 -10.25 16.93 -6.03
C LYS A 79 -10.42 16.77 -4.52
N PHE A 80 -9.98 15.66 -3.98
CA PHE A 80 -10.03 15.43 -2.54
C PHE A 80 -9.14 16.42 -1.75
N ILE A 81 -7.92 16.67 -2.21
CA ILE A 81 -7.03 17.66 -1.56
C ILE A 81 -7.59 19.08 -1.70
N ALA A 82 -8.17 19.43 -2.85
CA ALA A 82 -8.85 20.71 -3.04
C ALA A 82 -10.02 20.89 -2.06
N PHE A 83 -10.82 19.84 -1.88
CA PHE A 83 -11.90 19.80 -0.88
C PHE A 83 -11.37 20.01 0.55
N LEU A 84 -10.27 19.32 0.93
CA LEU A 84 -9.66 19.51 2.25
C LEU A 84 -9.16 20.94 2.45
N ARG A 85 -8.55 21.53 1.45
CA ARG A 85 -8.02 22.89 1.50
C ARG A 85 -9.13 23.92 1.63
N ASP A 86 -10.27 23.71 0.97
CA ASP A 86 -11.43 24.61 1.02
C ASP A 86 -12.23 24.47 2.31
N LYS A 87 -12.59 23.25 2.69
CA LYS A 87 -13.51 23.00 3.82
C LYS A 87 -12.81 22.77 5.16
N PHE A 88 -11.59 22.24 5.14
CA PHE A 88 -10.85 21.84 6.33
C PHE A 88 -9.38 22.28 6.26
N PRO A 89 -9.08 23.59 6.09
CA PRO A 89 -7.71 24.08 5.89
C PRO A 89 -6.79 23.72 7.06
N GLN A 90 -7.33 23.59 8.27
CA GLN A 90 -6.59 23.24 9.48
C GLN A 90 -6.61 21.74 9.81
N SER A 91 -7.17 20.90 8.91
CA SER A 91 -7.16 19.46 9.13
C SER A 91 -5.73 18.92 9.22
N ARG A 92 -5.55 17.97 10.11
CA ARG A 92 -4.25 17.33 10.36
C ARG A 92 -4.42 15.83 10.54
N SER A 93 -3.39 15.11 10.10
CA SER A 93 -3.28 13.68 10.27
C SER A 93 -1.94 13.37 10.94
N GLU A 94 -2.00 12.67 12.07
CA GLU A 94 -0.84 12.20 12.81
C GLU A 94 -0.71 10.70 12.66
N ILE A 95 0.36 10.24 12.06
CA ILE A 95 0.63 8.81 11.91
C ILE A 95 1.16 8.26 13.22
N LYS A 96 0.39 7.38 13.86
CA LYS A 96 0.72 6.76 15.14
C LYS A 96 1.57 5.51 15.00
N ARG A 97 1.34 4.70 13.97
CA ARG A 97 2.06 3.46 13.68
C ARG A 97 2.18 3.24 12.19
N VAL A 98 3.27 2.59 11.78
CA VAL A 98 3.51 2.18 10.41
C VAL A 98 3.99 0.74 10.41
N PHE A 99 3.40 -0.08 9.55
CA PHE A 99 3.81 -1.45 9.31
C PHE A 99 4.09 -1.64 7.82
N THR A 100 4.98 -2.55 7.49
CA THR A 100 5.28 -2.94 6.10
C THR A 100 5.18 -4.45 5.97
N ASP A 101 4.68 -4.90 4.83
CA ASP A 101 4.66 -6.31 4.43
C ASP A 101 4.79 -6.38 2.91
N GLY A 102 5.99 -6.63 2.44
CA GLY A 102 6.30 -6.67 1.02
C GLY A 102 6.01 -5.33 0.32
N ASP A 103 5.06 -5.36 -0.60
CA ASP A 103 4.63 -4.17 -1.35
C ASP A 103 3.55 -3.35 -0.64
N TYR A 104 3.19 -3.72 0.58
CA TYR A 104 2.17 -3.03 1.37
C TYR A 104 2.77 -2.17 2.47
N VAL A 105 2.16 -1.00 2.67
CA VAL A 105 2.42 -0.11 3.81
C VAL A 105 1.09 0.16 4.50
N ILE A 106 1.03 -0.10 5.80
CA ILE A 106 -0.16 0.05 6.62
C ILE A 106 0.08 1.14 7.65
N LEU A 107 -0.81 2.12 7.71
CA LEU A 107 -0.76 3.23 8.65
C LEU A 107 -1.90 3.12 9.66
N HIS A 108 -1.59 3.40 10.93
CA HIS A 108 -2.58 3.73 11.93
C HIS A 108 -2.51 5.22 12.22
N VAL A 109 -3.59 5.95 11.94
CA VAL A 109 -3.58 7.41 11.87
C VAL A 109 -4.65 8.02 12.77
N HIS A 110 -4.31 9.13 13.43
CA HIS A 110 -5.25 10.05 14.04
C HIS A 110 -5.49 11.22 13.10
N ALA A 111 -6.68 11.31 12.51
CA ALA A 111 -7.07 12.39 11.62
C ALA A 111 -8.07 13.33 12.31
N VAL A 112 -7.77 14.64 12.33
CA VAL A 112 -8.61 15.70 12.89
C VAL A 112 -8.98 16.66 11.78
N ARG A 113 -10.27 16.93 11.59
CA ARG A 113 -10.77 17.85 10.56
C ARG A 113 -10.68 19.30 10.97
N GLN A 114 -11.02 19.61 12.21
CA GLN A 114 -10.98 20.95 12.76
C GLN A 114 -10.32 20.95 14.14
N PRO A 115 -9.62 22.03 14.55
CA PRO A 115 -9.07 22.13 15.90
C PRO A 115 -10.15 21.96 16.96
N GLY A 116 -9.87 21.11 17.95
CA GLY A 116 -10.82 20.78 19.01
C GLY A 116 -11.71 19.58 18.76
N ASP A 117 -11.79 19.08 17.53
CA ASP A 117 -12.46 17.81 17.23
C ASP A 117 -11.67 16.62 17.82
N ARG A 118 -12.39 15.59 18.24
CA ARG A 118 -11.75 14.32 18.64
C ARG A 118 -11.09 13.63 17.45
N GLY A 119 -11.64 13.80 16.26
CA GLY A 119 -11.16 13.19 15.04
C GLY A 119 -11.60 11.75 14.87
N SER A 120 -10.82 11.03 14.08
CA SER A 120 -11.04 9.63 13.74
C SER A 120 -9.74 8.83 13.81
N ALA A 121 -9.86 7.58 14.21
CA ALA A 121 -8.84 6.57 13.95
C ALA A 121 -9.03 6.02 12.55
N ILE A 122 -7.95 5.94 11.80
CA ILE A 122 -7.96 5.43 10.42
C ILE A 122 -6.91 4.32 10.32
N ILE A 123 -7.28 3.23 9.66
CA ILE A 123 -6.32 2.25 9.15
C ILE A 123 -6.28 2.44 7.64
N ASP A 124 -5.17 2.95 7.14
CA ASP A 124 -4.89 3.08 5.71
C ASP A 124 -3.99 1.93 5.26
N ILE A 125 -4.28 1.36 4.11
CA ILE A 125 -3.46 0.33 3.46
C ILE A 125 -3.11 0.85 2.08
N PHE A 126 -1.82 0.91 1.79
CA PHE A 126 -1.28 1.28 0.47
C PHE A 126 -0.56 0.09 -0.14
N ARG A 127 -0.81 -0.17 -1.41
CA ARG A 127 0.01 -1.09 -2.21
C ARG A 127 0.84 -0.31 -3.20
N LEU A 128 2.10 -0.71 -3.32
CA LEU A 128 3.05 -0.05 -4.20
C LEU A 128 3.53 -1.02 -5.29
N GLU A 129 3.86 -0.45 -6.43
CA GLU A 129 4.57 -1.11 -7.52
C GLU A 129 5.75 -0.23 -7.92
N GLN A 130 6.95 -0.79 -7.93
CA GLN A 130 8.18 -0.06 -8.27
C GLN A 130 8.37 1.25 -7.47
N GLY A 131 8.00 1.22 -6.17
CA GLY A 131 8.11 2.37 -5.26
C GLY A 131 7.06 3.46 -5.48
N LYS A 132 6.00 3.19 -6.26
CA LYS A 132 4.87 4.08 -6.49
C LYS A 132 3.58 3.51 -5.94
N ILE A 133 2.80 4.34 -5.28
CA ILE A 133 1.48 3.98 -4.77
C ILE A 133 0.53 3.76 -5.95
N VAL A 134 -0.08 2.58 -6.03
CA VAL A 134 -1.00 2.19 -7.11
C VAL A 134 -2.39 1.84 -6.61
N GLU A 135 -2.54 1.63 -5.28
CA GLU A 135 -3.82 1.19 -4.74
C GLU A 135 -3.94 1.58 -3.26
N HIS A 136 -5.15 1.89 -2.80
CA HIS A 136 -5.42 2.36 -1.44
C HIS A 136 -6.77 1.86 -0.92
N TRP A 137 -6.77 1.39 0.32
CA TRP A 137 -7.95 1.06 1.14
C TRP A 137 -7.87 1.82 2.45
N ASP A 138 -9.02 2.12 3.04
CA ASP A 138 -9.07 2.61 4.41
C ASP A 138 -10.29 2.10 5.18
N ALA A 139 -10.15 2.14 6.50
CA ALA A 139 -11.27 2.00 7.44
C ALA A 139 -11.21 3.16 8.41
N VAL A 140 -12.32 3.90 8.52
CA VAL A 140 -12.40 5.11 9.33
C VAL A 140 -13.37 4.90 10.47
N GLN A 141 -12.92 5.11 11.71
CA GLN A 141 -13.75 5.06 12.91
C GLN A 141 -13.68 6.39 13.66
N PRO A 142 -14.80 7.11 13.81
CA PRO A 142 -14.85 8.30 14.66
C PRO A 142 -14.51 7.97 16.11
N ILE A 143 -13.75 8.86 16.77
CA ILE A 143 -13.42 8.71 18.19
C ILE A 143 -14.66 9.06 19.02
N PRO A 144 -15.22 8.11 19.79
CA PRO A 144 -16.46 8.31 20.52
C PRO A 144 -16.27 9.26 21.71
N GLU A 145 -17.38 9.84 22.18
CA GLU A 145 -17.39 10.63 23.41
C GLU A 145 -17.15 9.80 24.66
N GLN A 146 -17.73 8.61 24.66
CA GLN A 146 -17.62 7.65 25.75
C GLN A 146 -17.09 6.33 25.21
N SER A 147 -16.19 5.75 25.95
CA SER A 147 -15.56 4.48 25.61
C SER A 147 -15.84 3.45 26.70
N ALA A 148 -15.98 2.19 26.34
CA ALA A 148 -16.15 1.09 27.31
C ALA A 148 -14.86 0.80 28.11
N ASN A 149 -13.73 1.37 27.71
CA ASN A 149 -12.42 1.24 28.37
C ASN A 149 -11.66 2.56 28.32
N SER A 150 -10.56 2.67 29.07
CA SER A 150 -9.73 3.87 29.19
C SER A 150 -8.44 3.83 28.34
N ASN A 151 -8.27 2.84 27.44
CA ASN A 151 -7.00 2.63 26.70
C ASN A 151 -6.80 3.63 25.56
N GLY A 152 -7.88 4.28 25.10
CA GLY A 152 -7.88 5.10 23.90
C GLY A 152 -7.88 4.24 22.62
N MET A 153 -7.69 4.90 21.46
CA MET A 153 -7.70 4.25 20.15
C MET A 153 -6.30 4.23 19.50
N PHE A 154 -5.25 4.67 20.20
CA PHE A 154 -3.90 4.78 19.63
C PHE A 154 -2.83 4.20 20.54
#